data_a6e27acef72a044ea39cdc7c49f36a69
#
_entry.id   a6e27acef72a044ea39cdc7c49f36a69
#
_cell.length_a   1.000
_cell.length_b   1.000
_cell.length_c   1.000
_cell.angle_alpha   90.00
_cell.angle_beta   90.00
_cell.angle_gamma   90.00
#
_symmetry.space_group_name_H-M   'P 1'
#
loop_
_entity.id
_entity.type
_entity.pdbx_description
1 polymer ?
#
loop_
_entity_poly.entity_id
_entity_poly.type
_entity_poly.pdbx_seq_one_letter_code
_entity_poly.pdbx_strand_id
1 'polypeptide(L)'
;MRPPRTAVALLIAAALALPAAPARAHSPSRAPVFPTGTATAPDGRTDLTDAAGRRLRLRGFNLDKYAEATEQDLRSIAAQGFTLVRLPVSWTRLEPTRGRLDPAELRRLHGLLDAAGRSGLLVLVDLHQDVYGPYFGGGDRGIPPWATRDDGLPFEPDPDDWFAGYFQPGVQAAFRHLYDDPDLRAWQADFYTRLARELRGHRSLLGYDLFNEPFGPVDGDPADPEVLARAAAELEQGRLAAMYRRLITAVRRADTRAWLFVEPTVLVGQGVPTRLPGFTDPRPGAPRLGYAPHFYDTAVESGADWDPAGGFVERYTAAITAYPNARRLPVLVGEWGPPNSRTPGNTRLVRRQVEAMDGFADGWTLWYWCRGNGGYCALDPAGRPAPGEEPAFGPYPVATAGTGARTTSDGARHTVRWNADGTGRSTELALPAAAFPTGVRVTAQPPGALVEVEQPSGERAGHARIRLPHARPGTPVTVVLEPR
;
A
#
# COMPACT_ATOMS: atom_id res chain seq x y z
N MET A 1 -43.17 37.35 72.21
CA MET A 1 -42.08 37.71 71.31
C MET A 1 -42.01 36.69 70.16
N ARG A 2 -42.37 37.06 68.94
CA ARG A 2 -42.25 36.22 67.76
C ARG A 2 -41.00 36.65 66.96
N PRO A 3 -40.16 35.74 66.43
CA PRO A 3 -39.05 36.12 65.52
C PRO A 3 -39.51 36.37 64.07
N PRO A 4 -38.76 37.16 63.32
CA PRO A 4 -39.16 37.58 61.97
C PRO A 4 -38.97 36.50 60.91
N ARG A 5 -39.86 36.49 59.89
CA ARG A 5 -39.81 35.64 58.73
C ARG A 5 -38.81 36.22 57.70
N THR A 6 -37.76 35.49 57.39
CA THR A 6 -36.84 35.79 56.26
C THR A 6 -37.46 35.28 54.97
N ALA A 7 -37.68 36.16 54.01
CA ALA A 7 -38.11 35.78 52.65
C ALA A 7 -36.88 35.32 51.84
N VAL A 8 -36.93 34.09 51.31
CA VAL A 8 -35.96 33.55 50.36
C VAL A 8 -36.47 33.90 48.95
N ALA A 9 -35.73 34.78 48.27
CA ALA A 9 -35.95 35.05 46.85
C ALA A 9 -35.38 33.96 45.98
N LEU A 10 -36.22 33.22 45.22
CA LEU A 10 -35.81 32.27 44.20
C LEU A 10 -35.40 33.03 42.93
N LEU A 11 -34.12 33.02 42.57
CA LEU A 11 -33.65 33.44 41.26
C LEU A 11 -33.81 32.27 40.30
N ILE A 12 -34.72 32.38 39.35
CA ILE A 12 -34.90 31.47 38.22
C ILE A 12 -33.88 31.91 37.14
N ALA A 13 -32.81 31.18 36.96
CA ALA A 13 -31.90 31.35 35.86
C ALA A 13 -32.52 30.70 34.61
N ALA A 14 -32.99 31.52 33.65
CA ALA A 14 -33.40 31.06 32.34
C ALA A 14 -32.16 30.67 31.51
N ALA A 15 -31.88 29.36 31.36
CA ALA A 15 -30.88 28.85 30.46
C ALA A 15 -31.37 29.04 28.98
N LEU A 16 -30.80 30.00 28.27
CA LEU A 16 -30.98 30.15 26.81
C LEU A 16 -30.30 28.94 26.14
N ALA A 17 -31.10 27.96 25.71
CA ALA A 17 -30.65 26.90 24.84
C ALA A 17 -30.31 27.48 23.45
N LEU A 18 -29.02 27.62 23.16
CA LEU A 18 -28.59 27.91 21.79
C LEU A 18 -28.95 26.69 20.91
N PRO A 19 -29.57 26.92 19.73
CA PRO A 19 -29.85 25.82 18.82
C PRO A 19 -28.52 25.18 18.42
N ALA A 20 -28.39 23.85 18.61
CA ALA A 20 -27.28 23.07 18.10
C ALA A 20 -27.21 23.29 16.56
N ALA A 21 -26.08 23.78 16.08
CA ALA A 21 -25.83 23.86 14.65
C ALA A 21 -26.11 22.49 14.03
N PRO A 22 -26.81 22.38 12.90
CA PRO A 22 -27.07 21.11 12.25
C PRO A 22 -25.72 20.44 11.94
N ALA A 23 -25.56 19.22 12.39
CA ALA A 23 -24.42 18.39 12.03
C ALA A 23 -24.35 18.40 10.49
N ARG A 24 -23.26 18.95 9.94
CA ARG A 24 -23.05 18.95 8.49
C ARG A 24 -23.13 17.51 8.01
N ALA A 25 -24.14 17.22 7.20
CA ALA A 25 -24.29 15.94 6.55
C ALA A 25 -22.97 15.61 5.84
N HIS A 26 -22.36 14.50 6.19
CA HIS A 26 -21.21 13.99 5.48
C HIS A 26 -21.64 13.80 4.03
N SER A 27 -21.05 14.54 3.12
CA SER A 27 -21.19 14.22 1.69
C SER A 27 -20.80 12.76 1.52
N PRO A 28 -21.58 11.92 0.83
CA PRO A 28 -21.23 10.53 0.65
C PRO A 28 -19.85 10.46 0.02
N SER A 29 -18.96 9.69 0.65
CA SER A 29 -17.64 9.42 0.09
C SER A 29 -17.82 8.83 -1.31
N ARG A 30 -17.03 9.32 -2.25
CA ARG A 30 -17.03 8.81 -3.62
C ARG A 30 -16.64 7.34 -3.59
N ALA A 31 -17.38 6.48 -4.31
CA ALA A 31 -17.01 5.07 -4.41
C ALA A 31 -15.57 4.92 -4.91
N PRO A 32 -14.79 3.94 -4.39
CA PRO A 32 -13.41 3.75 -4.81
C PRO A 32 -13.34 3.46 -6.31
N VAL A 33 -12.33 4.07 -6.99
CA VAL A 33 -12.10 3.87 -8.42
C VAL A 33 -11.31 2.59 -8.61
N PHE A 34 -12.00 1.53 -9.01
CA PHE A 34 -11.40 0.21 -9.20
C PHE A 34 -10.69 0.11 -10.56
N PRO A 35 -9.42 -0.39 -10.61
CA PRO A 35 -8.74 -0.65 -11.87
C PRO A 35 -9.43 -1.78 -12.65
N THR A 36 -9.86 -1.49 -13.87
CA THR A 36 -10.57 -2.47 -14.70
C THR A 36 -9.70 -3.11 -15.77
N GLY A 37 -8.55 -2.51 -16.07
CA GLY A 37 -7.61 -2.97 -17.08
C GLY A 37 -6.24 -2.32 -16.95
N THR A 38 -5.46 -2.47 -17.99
CA THR A 38 -4.12 -1.87 -18.13
C THR A 38 -3.95 -1.19 -19.49
N ALA A 39 -3.00 -0.25 -19.57
CA ALA A 39 -2.56 0.35 -20.82
C ALA A 39 -1.04 0.52 -20.83
N THR A 40 -0.39 0.16 -21.95
CA THR A 40 1.04 0.37 -22.11
C THR A 40 1.31 1.85 -22.38
N ALA A 41 2.27 2.43 -21.67
CA ALA A 41 2.77 3.78 -21.90
C ALA A 41 3.86 3.79 -22.98
N PRO A 42 4.18 4.95 -23.58
CA PRO A 42 5.21 5.06 -24.61
C PRO A 42 6.62 4.61 -24.18
N ASP A 43 6.92 4.68 -22.88
CA ASP A 43 8.16 4.22 -22.26
C ASP A 43 8.20 2.69 -22.01
N GLY A 44 7.17 1.96 -22.41
CA GLY A 44 7.04 0.51 -22.25
C GLY A 44 6.42 0.08 -20.90
N ARG A 45 6.20 1.00 -19.97
CA ARG A 45 5.54 0.74 -18.70
C ARG A 45 4.08 0.35 -18.91
N THR A 46 3.57 -0.50 -18.04
CA THR A 46 2.16 -0.89 -18.02
C THR A 46 1.48 -0.17 -16.86
N ASP A 47 0.48 0.67 -17.17
CA ASP A 47 -0.29 1.43 -16.20
C ASP A 47 -1.64 0.78 -15.92
N LEU A 48 -2.10 0.79 -14.67
CA LEU A 48 -3.47 0.47 -14.28
C LEU A 48 -4.44 1.51 -14.88
N THR A 49 -5.60 1.06 -15.36
CA THR A 49 -6.62 1.96 -15.91
C THR A 49 -8.00 1.74 -15.31
N ASP A 50 -8.77 2.83 -15.18
CA ASP A 50 -10.19 2.75 -14.83
C ASP A 50 -11.07 2.36 -16.04
N ALA A 51 -12.38 2.22 -15.81
CA ALA A 51 -13.34 1.89 -16.85
C ALA A 51 -13.45 2.95 -17.97
N ALA A 52 -12.98 4.18 -17.70
CA ALA A 52 -12.90 5.24 -18.70
C ALA A 52 -11.55 5.24 -19.44
N GLY A 53 -10.61 4.35 -19.11
CA GLY A 53 -9.28 4.28 -19.71
C GLY A 53 -8.30 5.32 -19.18
N ARG A 54 -8.63 6.01 -18.08
CA ARG A 54 -7.67 6.93 -17.42
C ARG A 54 -6.66 6.12 -16.63
N ARG A 55 -5.41 6.58 -16.62
CA ARG A 55 -4.34 5.95 -15.83
C ARG A 55 -4.48 6.30 -14.37
N LEU A 56 -4.41 5.30 -13.51
CA LEU A 56 -4.58 5.43 -12.07
C LEU A 56 -3.24 5.55 -11.35
N ARG A 57 -3.26 6.27 -10.22
CA ARG A 57 -2.24 6.21 -9.17
C ARG A 57 -2.92 5.89 -7.86
N LEU A 58 -2.51 4.79 -7.23
CA LEU A 58 -3.07 4.31 -5.98
C LEU A 58 -2.03 4.56 -4.88
N ARG A 59 -2.29 5.52 -4.00
CA ARG A 59 -1.38 5.85 -2.89
C ARG A 59 -2.05 5.61 -1.56
N GLY A 60 -1.28 5.13 -0.58
CA GLY A 60 -1.78 4.93 0.76
C GLY A 60 -0.76 4.33 1.71
N PHE A 61 -1.25 3.54 2.64
CA PHE A 61 -0.46 3.01 3.75
C PHE A 61 -0.69 1.53 3.96
N ASN A 62 0.33 0.87 4.47
CA ASN A 62 0.13 -0.36 5.20
C ASN A 62 -0.60 -0.05 6.51
N LEU A 63 -1.59 -0.86 6.86
CA LEU A 63 -2.20 -0.80 8.19
C LEU A 63 -1.28 -1.49 9.20
N ASP A 64 -1.38 -1.07 10.46
CA ASP A 64 -0.52 -1.58 11.50
C ASP A 64 -0.69 -3.10 11.68
N LYS A 65 0.41 -3.85 11.61
CA LYS A 65 0.39 -5.30 11.84
C LYS A 65 0.47 -5.67 13.32
N TYR A 66 0.84 -4.73 14.18
CA TYR A 66 0.98 -4.94 15.63
C TYR A 66 -0.25 -4.51 16.41
N ALA A 67 -1.03 -3.57 15.88
CA ALA A 67 -2.28 -3.12 16.43
C ALA A 67 -3.45 -3.38 15.48
N GLU A 68 -4.66 -3.52 16.03
CA GLU A 68 -5.84 -3.69 15.20
C GLU A 68 -6.23 -2.37 14.54
N ALA A 69 -6.24 -2.37 13.19
CA ALA A 69 -6.73 -1.25 12.40
C ALA A 69 -8.22 -1.01 12.68
N THR A 70 -8.61 0.26 12.75
CA THR A 70 -9.96 0.69 13.05
C THR A 70 -10.63 1.37 11.85
N GLU A 71 -11.97 1.48 11.89
CA GLU A 71 -12.69 2.29 10.92
C GLU A 71 -12.25 3.78 10.95
N GLN A 72 -11.79 4.28 12.12
CA GLN A 72 -11.29 5.65 12.23
C GLN A 72 -9.99 5.84 11.45
N ASP A 73 -9.10 4.86 11.45
CA ASP A 73 -7.86 4.91 10.66
C ASP A 73 -8.18 5.01 9.17
N LEU A 74 -9.11 4.17 8.68
CA LEU A 74 -9.54 4.19 7.29
C LEU A 74 -10.17 5.54 6.91
N ARG A 75 -11.01 6.13 7.77
CA ARG A 75 -11.55 7.47 7.54
C ARG A 75 -10.47 8.55 7.51
N SER A 76 -9.48 8.45 8.40
CA SER A 76 -8.39 9.42 8.47
C SER A 76 -7.48 9.35 7.24
N ILE A 77 -7.15 8.14 6.77
CA ILE A 77 -6.39 7.92 5.53
C ILE A 77 -7.12 8.52 4.32
N ALA A 78 -8.41 8.19 4.18
CA ALA A 78 -9.24 8.71 3.09
C ALA A 78 -9.41 10.24 3.16
N ALA A 79 -9.57 10.80 4.37
CA ALA A 79 -9.69 12.23 4.58
C ALA A 79 -8.44 12.99 4.11
N GLN A 80 -7.27 12.38 4.17
CA GLN A 80 -6.02 12.96 3.67
C GLN A 80 -5.83 12.81 2.14
N GLY A 81 -6.81 12.23 1.43
CA GLY A 81 -6.81 12.13 -0.03
C GLY A 81 -6.16 10.88 -0.59
N PHE A 82 -5.84 9.90 0.25
CA PHE A 82 -5.34 8.60 -0.19
C PHE A 82 -6.47 7.69 -0.68
N THR A 83 -6.12 6.70 -1.50
CA THR A 83 -7.08 5.86 -2.21
C THR A 83 -6.87 4.37 -1.96
N LEU A 84 -5.81 3.99 -1.26
CA LEU A 84 -5.40 2.60 -1.05
C LEU A 84 -4.98 2.37 0.40
N VAL A 85 -5.25 1.17 0.89
CA VAL A 85 -4.59 0.58 2.06
C VAL A 85 -4.14 -0.84 1.73
N ARG A 86 -2.97 -1.25 2.22
CA ARG A 86 -2.53 -2.63 2.27
C ARG A 86 -2.82 -3.16 3.67
N LEU A 87 -3.61 -4.22 3.74
CA LEU A 87 -4.12 -4.80 4.98
C LEU A 87 -3.40 -6.12 5.25
N PRO A 88 -2.42 -6.14 6.17
CA PRO A 88 -1.78 -7.38 6.60
C PRO A 88 -2.80 -8.30 7.26
N VAL A 89 -2.91 -9.53 6.74
CA VAL A 89 -3.72 -10.59 7.32
C VAL A 89 -2.87 -11.82 7.58
N SER A 90 -3.24 -12.61 8.58
CA SER A 90 -2.50 -13.76 9.03
C SER A 90 -3.25 -15.06 8.72
N TRP A 91 -2.58 -16.02 8.07
CA TRP A 91 -3.14 -17.35 7.94
C TRP A 91 -3.40 -17.99 9.31
N THR A 92 -2.48 -17.77 10.26
CA THR A 92 -2.65 -18.24 11.65
C THR A 92 -3.94 -17.75 12.30
N ARG A 93 -4.23 -16.46 12.21
CA ARG A 93 -5.45 -15.88 12.80
C ARG A 93 -6.71 -16.27 12.05
N LEU A 94 -6.63 -16.34 10.73
CA LEU A 94 -7.75 -16.71 9.87
C LEU A 94 -8.10 -18.20 9.95
N GLU A 95 -7.13 -19.06 10.17
CA GLU A 95 -7.32 -20.52 10.22
C GLU A 95 -6.50 -21.14 11.39
N PRO A 96 -6.84 -20.82 12.64
CA PRO A 96 -6.14 -21.37 13.80
C PRO A 96 -6.32 -22.90 13.91
N THR A 97 -7.38 -23.42 13.33
CA THR A 97 -7.64 -24.86 13.18
C THR A 97 -7.80 -25.19 11.71
N ARG A 98 -7.01 -26.15 11.21
CA ARG A 98 -7.00 -26.56 9.81
C ARG A 98 -8.40 -26.82 9.26
N GLY A 99 -8.69 -26.25 8.08
CA GLY A 99 -9.95 -26.41 7.35
C GLY A 99 -11.10 -25.53 7.86
N ARG A 100 -10.87 -24.70 8.88
CA ARG A 100 -11.91 -23.88 9.48
C ARG A 100 -11.45 -22.43 9.65
N LEU A 101 -12.03 -21.53 8.85
CA LEU A 101 -11.81 -20.11 9.02
C LEU A 101 -12.45 -19.63 10.33
N ASP A 102 -11.74 -18.75 11.05
CA ASP A 102 -12.22 -18.16 12.30
C ASP A 102 -13.35 -17.15 12.02
N PRO A 103 -14.56 -17.33 12.60
CA PRO A 103 -15.67 -16.43 12.31
C PRO A 103 -15.50 -15.02 12.88
N ALA A 104 -14.70 -14.84 13.94
CA ALA A 104 -14.46 -13.53 14.55
C ALA A 104 -13.50 -12.72 13.67
N GLU A 105 -12.41 -13.34 13.22
CA GLU A 105 -11.47 -12.72 12.31
C GLU A 105 -12.11 -12.40 10.96
N LEU A 106 -12.95 -13.28 10.41
CA LEU A 106 -13.72 -12.98 9.20
C LEU A 106 -14.66 -11.78 9.39
N ARG A 107 -15.40 -11.70 10.51
CA ARG A 107 -16.24 -10.52 10.78
C ARG A 107 -15.41 -9.24 10.84
N ARG A 108 -14.24 -9.28 11.46
CA ARG A 108 -13.32 -8.15 11.53
C ARG A 108 -12.88 -7.70 10.14
N LEU A 109 -12.48 -8.63 9.27
CA LEU A 109 -12.09 -8.33 7.89
C LEU A 109 -13.24 -7.77 7.07
N HIS A 110 -14.43 -8.36 7.15
CA HIS A 110 -15.63 -7.83 6.48
C HIS A 110 -15.94 -6.40 6.95
N GLY A 111 -15.87 -6.15 8.26
CA GLY A 111 -16.06 -4.81 8.82
C GLY A 111 -15.07 -3.77 8.28
N LEU A 112 -13.79 -4.11 8.19
CA LEU A 112 -12.76 -3.24 7.63
C LEU A 112 -12.95 -3.00 6.13
N LEU A 113 -13.25 -4.04 5.34
CA LEU A 113 -13.53 -3.90 3.91
C LEU A 113 -14.76 -3.02 3.65
N ASP A 114 -15.83 -3.17 4.43
CA ASP A 114 -17.01 -2.32 4.33
C ASP A 114 -16.71 -0.87 4.72
N ALA A 115 -15.95 -0.66 5.79
CA ALA A 115 -15.53 0.68 6.23
C ALA A 115 -14.62 1.36 5.19
N ALA A 116 -13.68 0.63 4.59
CA ALA A 116 -12.86 1.12 3.49
C ALA A 116 -13.72 1.53 2.29
N GLY A 117 -14.71 0.68 1.92
CA GLY A 117 -15.65 1.00 0.84
C GLY A 117 -16.49 2.26 1.12
N ARG A 118 -16.97 2.45 2.35
CA ARG A 118 -17.65 3.69 2.77
C ARG A 118 -16.74 4.91 2.73
N SER A 119 -15.44 4.70 2.97
CA SER A 119 -14.43 5.76 2.96
C SER A 119 -13.88 6.07 1.56
N GLY A 120 -14.22 5.27 0.54
CA GLY A 120 -13.70 5.45 -0.82
C GLY A 120 -12.30 4.86 -1.04
N LEU A 121 -11.85 3.97 -0.14
CA LEU A 121 -10.56 3.29 -0.22
C LEU A 121 -10.67 1.94 -0.93
N LEU A 122 -9.63 1.60 -1.68
CA LEU A 122 -9.34 0.23 -2.09
C LEU A 122 -8.51 -0.46 -1.00
N VAL A 123 -8.63 -1.77 -0.92
CA VAL A 123 -7.88 -2.62 0.03
C VAL A 123 -7.13 -3.69 -0.75
N LEU A 124 -5.83 -3.70 -0.64
CA LEU A 124 -4.99 -4.83 -1.00
C LEU A 124 -4.83 -5.72 0.24
N VAL A 125 -5.38 -6.92 0.18
CA VAL A 125 -5.24 -7.91 1.25
C VAL A 125 -3.89 -8.59 1.09
N ASP A 126 -3.02 -8.40 2.07
CA ASP A 126 -1.68 -8.94 2.10
C ASP A 126 -1.62 -10.20 2.98
N LEU A 127 -1.22 -11.31 2.38
CA LEU A 127 -0.96 -12.56 3.12
C LEU A 127 0.41 -12.47 3.79
N HIS A 128 0.44 -11.78 4.92
CA HIS A 128 1.64 -11.37 5.63
C HIS A 128 2.30 -12.51 6.39
N GLN A 129 3.62 -12.56 6.34
CA GLN A 129 4.49 -13.39 7.15
C GLN A 129 5.76 -12.63 7.52
N ASP A 130 6.28 -12.86 8.71
CA ASP A 130 7.64 -12.51 9.11
C ASP A 130 8.25 -13.76 9.74
N VAL A 131 9.49 -14.09 9.35
CA VAL A 131 10.23 -15.25 9.83
C VAL A 131 9.34 -16.50 9.87
N TYR A 132 8.57 -16.75 8.78
CA TYR A 132 7.58 -17.81 8.63
C TYR A 132 6.29 -17.60 9.44
N GLY A 133 6.37 -17.28 10.72
CA GLY A 133 5.18 -17.07 11.56
C GLY A 133 5.41 -17.28 13.06
N PRO A 134 4.32 -17.37 13.84
CA PRO A 134 4.36 -17.34 15.31
C PRO A 134 5.14 -18.50 15.95
N TYR A 135 5.27 -19.62 15.26
CA TYR A 135 6.07 -20.74 15.75
C TYR A 135 7.55 -20.37 15.97
N PHE A 136 8.08 -19.46 15.15
CA PHE A 136 9.45 -18.96 15.21
C PHE A 136 9.56 -17.53 15.74
N GLY A 137 8.55 -17.04 16.43
CA GLY A 137 8.57 -15.69 16.99
C GLY A 137 8.26 -14.56 16.00
N GLY A 138 7.80 -14.87 14.80
CA GLY A 138 7.34 -13.89 13.78
C GLY A 138 6.04 -13.16 14.13
N GLY A 139 5.72 -13.02 15.42
CA GLY A 139 4.48 -12.41 15.88
C GLY A 139 3.26 -13.32 15.67
N ASP A 140 2.07 -12.74 15.59
CA ASP A 140 0.82 -13.48 15.36
C ASP A 140 0.44 -13.61 13.87
N ARG A 141 1.38 -13.31 12.98
CA ARG A 141 1.18 -13.31 11.52
C ARG A 141 2.03 -14.37 10.84
N GLY A 142 1.53 -14.87 9.72
CA GLY A 142 2.20 -15.89 8.92
C GLY A 142 1.53 -17.24 8.98
N ILE A 143 2.34 -18.28 8.77
CA ILE A 143 1.90 -19.65 8.63
C ILE A 143 1.56 -20.25 10.00
N PRO A 144 0.42 -20.93 10.15
CA PRO A 144 -0.01 -21.44 11.44
C PRO A 144 0.89 -22.56 11.97
N PRO A 145 1.03 -22.70 13.32
CA PRO A 145 1.86 -23.75 13.93
C PRO A 145 1.50 -25.17 13.46
N TRP A 146 0.23 -25.47 13.21
CA TRP A 146 -0.19 -26.78 12.71
C TRP A 146 0.27 -27.08 11.27
N ALA A 147 0.73 -26.05 10.52
CA ALA A 147 1.31 -26.17 9.19
C ALA A 147 2.85 -25.97 9.18
N THR A 148 3.47 -25.87 10.35
CA THR A 148 4.89 -25.67 10.51
C THR A 148 5.59 -27.02 10.73
N ARG A 149 6.66 -27.28 9.98
CA ARG A 149 7.49 -28.48 10.05
C ARG A 149 8.94 -28.05 10.06
N ASP A 150 9.61 -28.19 11.19
CA ASP A 150 10.97 -27.74 11.42
C ASP A 150 12.01 -28.90 11.47
N ASP A 151 11.55 -30.14 11.28
CA ASP A 151 12.36 -31.36 11.40
C ASP A 151 13.05 -31.55 12.77
N GLY A 152 12.55 -30.83 13.79
CA GLY A 152 13.20 -30.76 15.12
C GLY A 152 14.53 -30.00 15.11
N LEU A 153 14.77 -29.18 14.08
CA LEU A 153 15.98 -28.36 13.95
C LEU A 153 15.90 -27.11 14.83
N PRO A 154 17.05 -26.58 15.30
CA PRO A 154 17.04 -25.46 16.23
C PRO A 154 16.56 -24.16 15.59
N PHE A 155 15.96 -23.31 16.44
CA PHE A 155 15.70 -21.91 16.20
C PHE A 155 16.05 -21.12 17.47
N GLU A 156 16.98 -20.19 17.33
CA GLU A 156 17.41 -19.28 18.40
C GLU A 156 17.19 -17.83 17.92
N PRO A 157 16.15 -17.14 18.40
CA PRO A 157 15.87 -15.78 17.95
C PRO A 157 16.98 -14.83 18.38
N ASP A 158 17.44 -13.97 17.49
CA ASP A 158 18.30 -12.86 17.80
C ASP A 158 17.43 -11.59 18.04
N PRO A 159 17.46 -11.03 19.26
CA PRO A 159 16.65 -9.84 19.55
C PRO A 159 17.14 -8.58 18.85
N ASP A 160 18.40 -8.54 18.41
CA ASP A 160 19.02 -7.39 17.76
C ASP A 160 19.00 -7.51 16.22
N ASP A 161 18.81 -8.73 15.68
CA ASP A 161 18.69 -9.01 14.24
C ASP A 161 17.57 -10.03 13.95
N TRP A 162 16.33 -9.55 13.92
CA TRP A 162 15.18 -10.40 13.61
C TRP A 162 15.29 -11.06 12.22
N PHE A 163 15.95 -10.40 11.25
CA PHE A 163 16.08 -10.91 9.89
C PHE A 163 17.01 -12.14 9.83
N ALA A 164 18.00 -12.24 10.71
CA ALA A 164 18.84 -13.44 10.86
C ALA A 164 18.01 -14.69 11.15
N GLY A 165 16.79 -14.54 11.69
CA GLY A 165 15.84 -15.64 11.91
C GLY A 165 15.52 -16.43 10.64
N TYR A 166 15.50 -15.79 9.47
CA TYR A 166 15.23 -16.46 8.21
C TYR A 166 16.29 -17.52 7.83
N PHE A 167 17.50 -17.37 8.34
CA PHE A 167 18.62 -18.29 8.06
C PHE A 167 18.76 -19.42 9.09
N GLN A 168 17.93 -19.40 10.14
CA GLN A 168 17.97 -20.45 11.17
C GLN A 168 17.50 -21.80 10.62
N PRO A 169 18.14 -22.92 11.01
CA PRO A 169 17.86 -24.24 10.43
C PRO A 169 16.40 -24.67 10.47
N GLY A 170 15.69 -24.41 11.58
CA GLY A 170 14.26 -24.75 11.72
C GLY A 170 13.39 -23.96 10.75
N VAL A 171 13.66 -22.66 10.56
CA VAL A 171 12.93 -21.80 9.61
C VAL A 171 13.19 -22.22 8.17
N GLN A 172 14.45 -22.55 7.84
CA GLN A 172 14.84 -23.05 6.53
C GLN A 172 14.15 -24.38 6.18
N ALA A 173 14.03 -25.30 7.14
CA ALA A 173 13.29 -26.55 6.99
C ALA A 173 11.79 -26.26 6.78
N ALA A 174 11.19 -25.37 7.58
CA ALA A 174 9.78 -25.05 7.47
C ALA A 174 9.41 -24.44 6.11
N PHE A 175 10.21 -23.53 5.57
CA PHE A 175 10.03 -23.03 4.21
C PHE A 175 10.18 -24.14 3.15
N ARG A 176 11.13 -25.05 3.31
CA ARG A 176 11.28 -26.19 2.40
C ARG A 176 10.01 -27.03 2.37
N HIS A 177 9.46 -27.37 3.53
CA HIS A 177 8.22 -28.11 3.64
C HIS A 177 7.01 -27.36 3.06
N LEU A 178 6.88 -26.04 3.33
CA LEU A 178 5.80 -25.23 2.79
C LEU A 178 5.77 -25.26 1.26
N TYR A 179 6.94 -25.23 0.63
CA TYR A 179 7.04 -25.27 -0.83
C TYR A 179 6.90 -26.67 -1.41
N ASP A 180 7.42 -27.69 -0.74
CA ASP A 180 7.63 -29.02 -1.35
C ASP A 180 6.58 -30.06 -0.94
N ASP A 181 6.02 -30.00 0.29
CA ASP A 181 5.09 -30.99 0.80
C ASP A 181 3.73 -30.93 0.12
N PRO A 182 3.24 -32.03 -0.48
CA PRO A 182 2.00 -32.02 -1.25
C PRO A 182 0.77 -31.60 -0.43
N ASP A 183 0.70 -32.02 0.83
CA ASP A 183 -0.42 -31.72 1.71
C ASP A 183 -0.42 -30.25 2.18
N LEU A 184 0.75 -29.67 2.53
CA LEU A 184 0.85 -28.23 2.86
C LEU A 184 0.47 -27.36 1.65
N ARG A 185 0.93 -27.74 0.47
CA ARG A 185 0.59 -27.07 -0.79
C ARG A 185 -0.91 -27.13 -1.07
N ALA A 186 -1.55 -28.27 -0.80
CA ALA A 186 -2.99 -28.42 -0.96
C ALA A 186 -3.77 -27.60 0.06
N TRP A 187 -3.35 -27.59 1.34
CA TRP A 187 -4.02 -26.81 2.40
C TRP A 187 -3.88 -25.32 2.17
N GLN A 188 -2.70 -24.83 1.77
CA GLN A 188 -2.49 -23.44 1.40
C GLN A 188 -3.45 -23.03 0.26
N ALA A 189 -3.53 -23.81 -0.81
CA ALA A 189 -4.41 -23.52 -1.94
C ALA A 189 -5.90 -23.53 -1.54
N ASP A 190 -6.31 -24.44 -0.66
CA ASP A 190 -7.68 -24.48 -0.15
C ASP A 190 -7.98 -23.26 0.74
N PHE A 191 -7.07 -22.87 1.63
CA PHE A 191 -7.19 -21.65 2.42
C PHE A 191 -7.42 -20.43 1.54
N TYR A 192 -6.60 -20.21 0.51
CA TYR A 192 -6.75 -19.08 -0.42
C TYR A 192 -8.09 -19.11 -1.18
N THR A 193 -8.54 -20.30 -1.58
CA THR A 193 -9.84 -20.44 -2.25
C THR A 193 -11.01 -20.06 -1.31
N ARG A 194 -10.94 -20.48 -0.05
CA ARG A 194 -11.97 -20.16 0.95
C ARG A 194 -11.96 -18.67 1.30
N LEU A 195 -10.79 -18.09 1.57
CA LEU A 195 -10.64 -16.66 1.85
C LEU A 195 -11.16 -15.81 0.68
N ALA A 196 -10.78 -16.14 -0.55
CA ALA A 196 -11.26 -15.42 -1.72
C ALA A 196 -12.78 -15.52 -1.90
N ARG A 197 -13.40 -16.67 -1.56
CA ARG A 197 -14.85 -16.83 -1.59
C ARG A 197 -15.56 -15.92 -0.60
N GLU A 198 -15.01 -15.76 0.60
CA GLU A 198 -15.56 -14.87 1.63
C GLU A 198 -15.44 -13.40 1.20
N LEU A 199 -14.31 -12.97 0.67
CA LEU A 199 -14.03 -11.54 0.47
C LEU A 199 -14.48 -10.97 -0.90
N ARG A 200 -14.75 -11.80 -1.91
CA ARG A 200 -15.05 -11.37 -3.30
C ARG A 200 -16.21 -10.39 -3.49
N GLY A 201 -17.11 -10.27 -2.51
CA GLY A 201 -18.30 -9.40 -2.59
C GLY A 201 -18.02 -7.93 -2.31
N HIS A 202 -16.87 -7.60 -1.71
CA HIS A 202 -16.55 -6.23 -1.30
C HIS A 202 -16.09 -5.38 -2.48
N ARG A 203 -16.72 -4.20 -2.64
CA ARG A 203 -16.33 -3.25 -3.70
C ARG A 203 -14.97 -2.62 -3.45
N SER A 204 -14.59 -2.49 -2.19
CA SER A 204 -13.27 -1.99 -1.74
C SER A 204 -12.14 -2.97 -2.01
N LEU A 205 -12.40 -4.26 -2.14
CA LEU A 205 -11.35 -5.24 -2.39
C LEU A 205 -10.68 -4.97 -3.75
N LEU A 206 -9.44 -4.45 -3.71
CA LEU A 206 -8.58 -4.35 -4.89
C LEU A 206 -8.15 -5.75 -5.34
N GLY A 207 -7.62 -6.52 -4.41
CA GLY A 207 -7.09 -7.85 -4.66
C GLY A 207 -6.22 -8.36 -3.52
N TYR A 208 -5.32 -9.26 -3.89
CA TYR A 208 -4.45 -9.95 -2.96
C TYR A 208 -2.99 -9.74 -3.32
N ASP A 209 -2.19 -9.38 -2.34
CA ASP A 209 -0.76 -9.60 -2.33
C ASP A 209 -0.55 -11.04 -1.86
N LEU A 210 -0.08 -11.88 -2.78
CA LEU A 210 -0.22 -13.33 -2.60
C LEU A 210 0.66 -13.91 -1.51
N PHE A 211 1.80 -13.31 -1.22
CA PHE A 211 2.69 -13.77 -0.17
C PHE A 211 3.74 -12.72 0.14
N ASN A 212 3.67 -12.14 1.34
CA ASN A 212 4.61 -11.11 1.80
C ASN A 212 6.04 -11.64 1.84
N GLU A 213 6.97 -10.90 1.26
CA GLU A 213 8.43 -11.10 1.37
C GLU A 213 8.86 -12.56 1.28
N PRO A 214 8.63 -13.21 0.12
CA PRO A 214 8.98 -14.60 -0.03
C PRO A 214 10.44 -14.89 0.31
N PHE A 215 10.65 -15.88 1.15
CA PHE A 215 11.95 -16.38 1.50
C PHE A 215 11.99 -17.90 1.35
N GLY A 216 13.18 -18.51 1.37
CA GLY A 216 13.29 -19.95 1.21
C GLY A 216 14.65 -20.49 1.58
N PRO A 217 14.88 -21.77 1.32
CA PRO A 217 16.15 -22.41 1.62
C PRO A 217 17.34 -21.71 0.96
N VAL A 218 18.39 -21.51 1.75
CA VAL A 218 19.69 -21.01 1.31
C VAL A 218 20.73 -22.09 1.59
N ASP A 219 21.25 -22.69 0.53
CA ASP A 219 22.30 -23.72 0.65
C ASP A 219 23.68 -23.05 0.50
N GLY A 220 24.42 -22.91 1.60
CA GLY A 220 25.73 -22.27 1.67
C GLY A 220 25.79 -21.15 2.71
N ASP A 221 26.87 -20.35 2.67
CA ASP A 221 27.07 -19.25 3.60
C ASP A 221 26.16 -18.05 3.23
N PRO A 222 25.18 -17.67 4.07
CA PRO A 222 24.31 -16.54 3.81
C PRO A 222 25.01 -15.18 3.85
N ALA A 223 26.24 -15.09 4.38
CA ALA A 223 27.06 -13.89 4.31
C ALA A 223 27.66 -13.65 2.92
N ASP A 224 27.67 -14.66 2.03
CA ASP A 224 28.14 -14.55 0.65
C ASP A 224 27.00 -14.05 -0.27
N PRO A 225 27.11 -12.83 -0.84
CA PRO A 225 26.09 -12.28 -1.72
C PRO A 225 25.82 -13.14 -2.97
N GLU A 226 26.81 -13.90 -3.46
CA GLU A 226 26.62 -14.78 -4.62
C GLU A 226 25.77 -16.02 -4.25
N VAL A 227 25.95 -16.53 -3.03
CA VAL A 227 25.11 -17.61 -2.47
C VAL A 227 23.67 -17.14 -2.36
N LEU A 228 23.44 -15.96 -1.78
CA LEU A 228 22.09 -15.37 -1.65
C LEU A 228 21.43 -15.12 -3.01
N ALA A 229 22.15 -14.51 -3.95
CA ALA A 229 21.63 -14.23 -5.28
C ALA A 229 21.25 -15.50 -6.04
N ARG A 230 22.07 -16.57 -5.91
CA ARG A 230 21.79 -17.87 -6.50
C ARG A 230 20.58 -18.54 -5.84
N ALA A 231 20.50 -18.56 -4.51
CA ALA A 231 19.38 -19.14 -3.77
C ALA A 231 18.04 -18.42 -4.11
N ALA A 232 18.05 -17.08 -4.19
CA ALA A 232 16.89 -16.30 -4.63
C ALA A 232 16.47 -16.68 -6.05
N ALA A 233 17.40 -16.77 -6.99
CA ALA A 233 17.11 -17.13 -8.37
C ALA A 233 16.51 -18.54 -8.50
N GLU A 234 17.05 -19.51 -7.79
CA GLU A 234 16.55 -20.91 -7.76
C GLU A 234 15.15 -20.98 -7.13
N LEU A 235 14.94 -20.28 -6.02
CA LEU A 235 13.63 -20.18 -5.37
C LEU A 235 12.58 -19.55 -6.32
N GLU A 236 12.88 -18.42 -6.92
CA GLU A 236 11.97 -17.68 -7.80
C GLU A 236 11.62 -18.44 -9.06
N GLN A 237 12.59 -19.11 -9.70
CA GLN A 237 12.35 -19.90 -10.92
C GLN A 237 11.65 -21.24 -10.63
N GLY A 238 11.84 -21.80 -9.45
CA GLY A 238 11.35 -23.12 -9.04
C GLY A 238 10.14 -23.06 -8.11
N ARG A 239 10.41 -23.14 -6.82
CA ARG A 239 9.45 -23.34 -5.73
C ARG A 239 8.43 -22.20 -5.63
N LEU A 240 8.89 -20.94 -5.62
CA LEU A 240 8.05 -19.77 -5.52
C LEU A 240 7.15 -19.62 -6.78
N ALA A 241 7.73 -19.85 -7.96
CA ALA A 241 6.92 -19.84 -9.18
C ALA A 241 5.82 -20.91 -9.17
N ALA A 242 6.11 -22.11 -8.68
CA ALA A 242 5.14 -23.19 -8.53
C ALA A 242 4.04 -22.81 -7.51
N MET A 243 4.43 -22.19 -6.40
CA MET A 243 3.49 -21.66 -5.41
C MET A 243 2.56 -20.61 -6.02
N TYR A 244 3.09 -19.57 -6.67
CA TYR A 244 2.27 -18.53 -7.28
C TYR A 244 1.30 -19.07 -8.33
N ARG A 245 1.71 -19.98 -9.22
CA ARG A 245 0.79 -20.62 -10.17
C ARG A 245 -0.37 -21.33 -9.48
N ARG A 246 -0.08 -22.00 -8.37
CA ARG A 246 -1.07 -22.69 -7.55
C ARG A 246 -2.03 -21.71 -6.86
N LEU A 247 -1.49 -20.64 -6.24
CA LEU A 247 -2.28 -19.64 -5.52
C LEU A 247 -3.15 -18.80 -6.48
N ILE A 248 -2.61 -18.39 -7.63
CA ILE A 248 -3.38 -17.73 -8.68
C ILE A 248 -4.56 -18.61 -9.08
N THR A 249 -4.33 -19.89 -9.35
CA THR A 249 -5.40 -20.84 -9.70
C THR A 249 -6.41 -20.99 -8.56
N ALA A 250 -5.95 -21.07 -7.31
CA ALA A 250 -6.81 -21.24 -6.14
C ALA A 250 -7.74 -20.04 -5.94
N VAL A 251 -7.20 -18.81 -5.99
CA VAL A 251 -8.03 -17.59 -5.89
C VAL A 251 -9.02 -17.52 -7.05
N ARG A 252 -8.61 -17.80 -8.28
CA ARG A 252 -9.46 -17.70 -9.47
C ARG A 252 -10.65 -18.67 -9.49
N ARG A 253 -10.60 -19.76 -8.73
CA ARG A 253 -11.75 -20.64 -8.50
C ARG A 253 -12.92 -19.94 -7.78
N ALA A 254 -12.63 -18.88 -7.02
CA ALA A 254 -13.60 -18.16 -6.20
C ALA A 254 -13.80 -16.71 -6.64
N ASP A 255 -12.75 -16.01 -7.08
CA ASP A 255 -12.77 -14.59 -7.43
C ASP A 255 -12.06 -14.34 -8.76
N THR A 256 -12.83 -13.91 -9.77
CA THR A 256 -12.32 -13.51 -11.08
C THR A 256 -12.18 -11.99 -11.22
N ARG A 257 -12.58 -11.20 -10.21
CA ARG A 257 -12.54 -9.74 -10.23
C ARG A 257 -11.25 -9.18 -9.65
N ALA A 258 -10.75 -9.74 -8.56
CA ALA A 258 -9.60 -9.25 -7.82
C ALA A 258 -8.33 -9.17 -8.68
N TRP A 259 -7.47 -8.19 -8.40
CA TRP A 259 -6.08 -8.17 -8.85
C TRP A 259 -5.25 -9.12 -7.98
N LEU A 260 -4.28 -9.80 -8.59
CA LEU A 260 -3.35 -10.67 -7.88
C LEU A 260 -1.94 -10.13 -8.09
N PHE A 261 -1.28 -9.80 -7.01
CA PHE A 261 0.08 -9.30 -7.03
C PHE A 261 1.04 -10.41 -6.60
N VAL A 262 2.17 -10.48 -7.28
CA VAL A 262 3.28 -11.37 -6.93
C VAL A 262 4.45 -10.52 -6.46
N GLU A 263 5.08 -10.93 -5.39
CA GLU A 263 6.31 -10.33 -4.89
C GLU A 263 7.54 -11.10 -5.38
N PRO A 264 8.67 -10.42 -5.60
CA PRO A 264 9.98 -11.08 -5.69
C PRO A 264 10.42 -11.54 -4.30
N THR A 265 11.55 -12.24 -4.22
CA THR A 265 12.22 -12.40 -2.92
C THR A 265 12.65 -11.03 -2.37
N VAL A 266 12.74 -10.93 -1.06
CA VAL A 266 13.14 -9.70 -0.34
C VAL A 266 14.49 -9.13 -0.81
N LEU A 267 15.35 -9.95 -1.44
CA LEU A 267 16.66 -9.55 -1.96
C LEU A 267 16.58 -8.52 -3.11
N VAL A 268 15.42 -8.30 -3.71
CA VAL A 268 15.25 -7.20 -4.67
C VAL A 268 15.56 -5.85 -4.03
N GLY A 269 15.33 -5.69 -2.73
CA GLY A 269 15.72 -4.50 -1.95
C GLY A 269 17.23 -4.24 -1.94
N GLN A 270 18.03 -5.28 -2.13
CA GLN A 270 19.48 -5.17 -2.26
C GLN A 270 19.95 -4.90 -3.70
N GLY A 271 19.03 -4.63 -4.64
CA GLY A 271 19.33 -4.38 -6.03
C GLY A 271 19.55 -5.65 -6.86
N VAL A 272 19.17 -6.83 -6.34
CA VAL A 272 19.23 -8.11 -7.07
C VAL A 272 17.97 -8.21 -7.96
N PRO A 273 18.10 -8.21 -9.31
CA PRO A 273 16.93 -8.32 -10.19
C PRO A 273 16.22 -9.67 -10.00
N THR A 274 14.90 -9.63 -9.92
CA THR A 274 14.10 -10.86 -9.82
C THR A 274 14.27 -11.78 -11.02
N ARG A 275 14.21 -13.09 -10.77
CA ARG A 275 14.20 -14.17 -11.76
C ARG A 275 12.85 -14.87 -11.87
N LEU A 276 11.78 -14.24 -11.36
CA LEU A 276 10.43 -14.77 -11.51
C LEU A 276 10.09 -14.99 -12.98
N PRO A 277 9.47 -16.12 -13.34
CA PRO A 277 8.93 -16.33 -14.69
C PRO A 277 7.66 -15.50 -14.92
N GLY A 278 7.13 -15.53 -16.14
CA GLY A 278 5.78 -15.03 -16.41
C GLY A 278 4.71 -15.96 -15.82
N PHE A 279 3.58 -15.35 -15.45
CA PHE A 279 2.41 -16.07 -14.93
C PHE A 279 1.22 -15.88 -15.86
N THR A 280 0.39 -16.92 -15.94
CA THR A 280 -0.89 -16.88 -16.67
C THR A 280 -2.03 -16.67 -15.69
N ASP A 281 -2.92 -15.76 -16.00
CA ASP A 281 -4.16 -15.57 -15.26
C ASP A 281 -5.29 -16.36 -15.93
N PRO A 282 -5.83 -17.42 -15.28
CA PRO A 282 -6.88 -18.25 -15.89
C PRO A 282 -8.28 -17.60 -15.89
N ARG A 283 -8.40 -16.34 -15.41
CA ARG A 283 -9.68 -15.61 -15.44
C ARG A 283 -10.15 -15.35 -16.88
N PRO A 284 -11.48 -15.23 -17.11
CA PRO A 284 -11.99 -14.75 -18.38
C PRO A 284 -11.66 -13.27 -18.60
N GLY A 285 -11.26 -12.91 -19.83
CA GLY A 285 -10.92 -11.55 -20.22
C GLY A 285 -9.45 -11.17 -19.93
N ALA A 286 -9.17 -9.87 -19.91
CA ALA A 286 -7.80 -9.37 -19.71
C ALA A 286 -7.22 -9.80 -18.35
N PRO A 287 -5.93 -10.17 -18.28
CA PRO A 287 -5.27 -10.55 -17.03
C PRO A 287 -5.35 -9.43 -15.99
N ARG A 288 -5.47 -9.81 -14.71
CA ARG A 288 -5.37 -8.92 -13.56
C ARG A 288 -4.27 -9.41 -12.62
N LEU A 289 -3.06 -9.42 -13.17
CA LEU A 289 -1.83 -9.71 -12.44
C LEU A 289 -1.02 -8.44 -12.34
N GLY A 290 -0.36 -8.24 -11.20
CA GLY A 290 0.55 -7.15 -10.95
C GLY A 290 1.81 -7.62 -10.22
N TYR A 291 2.74 -6.71 -10.02
CA TYR A 291 4.00 -6.92 -9.33
C TYR A 291 4.07 -6.00 -8.12
N ALA A 292 4.33 -6.55 -6.94
CA ALA A 292 4.31 -5.79 -5.67
C ALA A 292 5.64 -5.90 -4.91
N PRO A 293 6.73 -5.28 -5.40
CA PRO A 293 8.01 -5.29 -4.70
C PRO A 293 8.03 -4.33 -3.53
N HIS A 294 8.96 -4.54 -2.57
CA HIS A 294 9.26 -3.62 -1.49
C HIS A 294 10.46 -2.75 -1.79
N PHE A 295 10.53 -1.55 -1.22
CA PHE A 295 11.53 -0.53 -1.55
C PHE A 295 12.28 -0.03 -0.31
N TYR A 296 13.07 -0.91 0.30
CA TYR A 296 13.89 -0.61 1.48
C TYR A 296 15.38 -0.57 1.17
N ASP A 297 16.09 0.39 1.76
CA ASP A 297 17.55 0.43 1.77
C ASP A 297 18.06 -0.29 3.01
N THR A 298 18.75 -1.41 2.82
CA THR A 298 19.20 -2.27 3.92
C THR A 298 20.16 -1.58 4.87
N ALA A 299 20.97 -0.62 4.40
CA ALA A 299 21.84 0.16 5.27
C ALA A 299 21.01 1.10 6.18
N VAL A 300 19.95 1.71 5.62
CA VAL A 300 19.03 2.56 6.38
C VAL A 300 18.22 1.72 7.37
N GLU A 301 17.79 0.53 7.00
CA GLU A 301 17.12 -0.41 7.90
C GLU A 301 18.01 -0.83 9.08
N SER A 302 19.31 -0.93 8.83
CA SER A 302 20.33 -1.16 9.88
C SER A 302 20.71 0.08 10.67
N GLY A 303 19.99 1.21 10.50
CA GLY A 303 20.14 2.43 11.30
C GLY A 303 21.03 3.51 10.71
N ALA A 304 21.52 3.36 9.49
CA ALA A 304 22.28 4.42 8.82
C ALA A 304 21.37 5.58 8.40
N ASP A 305 21.93 6.79 8.32
CA ASP A 305 21.29 7.89 7.59
C ASP A 305 21.60 7.74 6.09
N TRP A 306 20.59 7.91 5.25
CA TRP A 306 20.74 7.69 3.81
C TRP A 306 21.77 8.62 3.15
N ASP A 307 22.70 8.03 2.42
CA ASP A 307 23.67 8.74 1.58
C ASP A 307 23.28 8.61 0.09
N PRO A 308 22.94 9.74 -0.58
CA PRO A 308 22.61 9.70 -2.01
C PRO A 308 23.79 9.24 -2.89
N ALA A 309 25.05 9.39 -2.44
CA ALA A 309 26.21 8.90 -3.17
C ALA A 309 26.24 7.38 -3.29
N GLY A 310 25.56 6.66 -2.38
CA GLY A 310 25.39 5.22 -2.45
C GLY A 310 24.57 4.74 -3.66
N GLY A 311 23.79 5.61 -4.33
CA GLY A 311 23.04 5.28 -5.56
C GLY A 311 21.96 4.22 -5.38
N PHE A 312 21.43 4.05 -4.17
CA PHE A 312 20.42 3.02 -3.87
C PHE A 312 19.17 3.16 -4.72
N VAL A 313 18.58 4.37 -4.79
CA VAL A 313 17.30 4.58 -5.50
C VAL A 313 17.42 4.25 -6.99
N GLU A 314 18.54 4.59 -7.60
CA GLU A 314 18.83 4.33 -9.02
C GLU A 314 19.02 2.85 -9.29
N ARG A 315 19.86 2.16 -8.49
CA ARG A 315 20.09 0.71 -8.62
C ARG A 315 18.82 -0.09 -8.39
N TYR A 316 18.07 0.26 -7.35
CA TYR A 316 16.80 -0.39 -7.05
C TYR A 316 15.80 -0.19 -8.20
N THR A 317 15.64 1.04 -8.68
CA THR A 317 14.73 1.34 -9.80
C THR A 317 15.08 0.51 -11.02
N ALA A 318 16.36 0.36 -11.35
CA ALA A 318 16.81 -0.47 -12.48
C ALA A 318 16.48 -1.96 -12.26
N ALA A 319 16.75 -2.48 -11.06
CA ALA A 319 16.49 -3.89 -10.72
C ALA A 319 15.01 -4.23 -10.78
N ILE A 320 14.14 -3.36 -10.25
CA ILE A 320 12.72 -3.62 -10.09
C ILE A 320 11.92 -3.42 -11.38
N THR A 321 12.32 -2.53 -12.29
CA THR A 321 11.54 -2.20 -13.49
C THR A 321 11.74 -3.17 -14.65
N ALA A 322 12.85 -3.91 -14.67
CA ALA A 322 13.17 -4.83 -15.74
C ALA A 322 12.10 -5.95 -15.92
N TYR A 323 11.71 -6.58 -14.82
CA TYR A 323 10.75 -7.68 -14.84
C TYR A 323 9.33 -7.24 -15.25
N PRO A 324 8.69 -6.25 -14.59
CA PRO A 324 7.33 -5.84 -14.94
C PRO A 324 7.25 -5.27 -16.36
N ASN A 325 8.25 -4.55 -16.84
CA ASN A 325 8.28 -4.06 -18.21
C ASN A 325 8.33 -5.22 -19.23
N ALA A 326 9.18 -6.23 -19.00
CA ALA A 326 9.25 -7.42 -19.85
C ALA A 326 7.97 -8.27 -19.83
N ARG A 327 7.24 -8.25 -18.70
CA ARG A 327 6.01 -9.05 -18.50
C ARG A 327 4.73 -8.26 -18.69
N ARG A 328 4.81 -6.95 -18.92
CA ARG A 328 3.66 -6.03 -19.04
C ARG A 328 2.76 -6.06 -17.81
N LEU A 329 3.38 -5.96 -16.64
CA LEU A 329 2.69 -5.94 -15.35
C LEU A 329 2.65 -4.52 -14.79
N PRO A 330 1.52 -4.08 -14.24
CA PRO A 330 1.47 -2.88 -13.41
C PRO A 330 2.25 -3.11 -12.12
N VAL A 331 2.85 -2.06 -11.57
CA VAL A 331 3.67 -2.10 -10.37
C VAL A 331 2.96 -1.36 -9.23
N LEU A 332 2.81 -2.03 -8.10
CA LEU A 332 2.36 -1.43 -6.87
C LEU A 332 3.42 -1.74 -5.80
N VAL A 333 4.18 -0.73 -5.36
CA VAL A 333 5.18 -0.91 -4.30
C VAL A 333 4.45 -1.19 -2.98
N GLY A 334 4.56 -2.44 -2.50
CA GLY A 334 3.82 -2.94 -1.35
C GLY A 334 4.25 -2.31 -0.03
N GLU A 335 5.56 -2.12 0.13
CA GLU A 335 6.14 -1.48 1.31
C GLU A 335 7.33 -0.62 0.94
N TRP A 336 7.51 0.48 1.67
CA TRP A 336 8.66 1.40 1.53
C TRP A 336 8.68 2.40 2.69
N GLY A 337 9.79 3.09 2.84
CA GLY A 337 9.99 4.14 3.84
C GLY A 337 11.10 3.78 4.83
N PRO A 338 11.82 4.76 5.39
CA PRO A 338 12.87 4.51 6.38
C PRO A 338 12.28 4.28 7.78
N PRO A 339 12.95 3.51 8.65
CA PRO A 339 12.53 3.33 10.05
C PRO A 339 12.65 4.63 10.88
N ASN A 340 13.29 5.66 10.35
CA ASN A 340 13.37 6.99 10.96
C ASN A 340 13.54 8.06 9.89
N SER A 341 12.44 8.67 9.46
CA SER A 341 12.43 9.72 8.43
C SER A 341 13.03 11.07 8.90
N ARG A 342 13.31 11.24 10.20
CA ARG A 342 13.66 12.52 10.82
C ARG A 342 15.10 12.94 10.60
N THR A 343 15.98 12.04 10.19
CA THR A 343 17.35 12.37 9.87
C THR A 343 17.46 13.07 8.51
N PRO A 344 18.46 13.95 8.28
CA PRO A 344 18.55 14.70 7.04
C PRO A 344 18.68 13.83 5.79
N GLY A 345 19.38 12.71 5.86
CA GLY A 345 19.50 11.77 4.75
C GLY A 345 18.17 11.06 4.48
N ASN A 346 17.53 10.50 5.51
CA ASN A 346 16.28 9.78 5.36
C ASN A 346 15.12 10.67 4.90
N THR A 347 15.06 11.94 5.34
CA THR A 347 14.12 12.94 4.79
C THR A 347 14.30 13.09 3.27
N ARG A 348 15.55 13.12 2.78
CA ARG A 348 15.83 13.15 1.34
C ARG A 348 15.47 11.82 0.66
N LEU A 349 15.69 10.68 1.33
CA LEU A 349 15.32 9.37 0.82
C LEU A 349 13.81 9.28 0.55
N VAL A 350 12.96 9.66 1.51
CA VAL A 350 11.50 9.67 1.34
C VAL A 350 11.10 10.45 0.07
N ARG A 351 11.66 11.64 -0.11
CA ARG A 351 11.41 12.45 -1.33
C ARG A 351 11.85 11.73 -2.60
N ARG A 352 13.06 11.18 -2.60
CA ARG A 352 13.62 10.49 -3.78
C ARG A 352 12.84 9.21 -4.12
N GLN A 353 12.36 8.47 -3.11
CA GLN A 353 11.51 7.30 -3.32
C GLN A 353 10.16 7.70 -3.94
N VAL A 354 9.47 8.74 -3.43
CA VAL A 354 8.22 9.24 -4.02
C VAL A 354 8.42 9.67 -5.48
N GLU A 355 9.47 10.44 -5.76
CA GLU A 355 9.81 10.88 -7.12
C GLU A 355 10.11 9.71 -8.07
N ALA A 356 10.86 8.72 -7.59
CA ALA A 356 11.20 7.52 -8.37
C ALA A 356 9.94 6.68 -8.67
N MET A 357 9.11 6.43 -7.67
CA MET A 357 7.86 5.66 -7.82
C MET A 357 6.86 6.35 -8.75
N ASP A 358 6.78 7.67 -8.80
CA ASP A 358 6.02 8.38 -9.84
C ASP A 358 6.50 8.00 -11.25
N GLY A 359 7.75 7.57 -11.34
CA GLY A 359 8.41 7.12 -12.56
C GLY A 359 8.02 5.76 -13.06
N PHE A 360 7.84 4.81 -12.16
CA PHE A 360 7.71 3.41 -12.53
C PHE A 360 6.51 2.69 -11.93
N ALA A 361 5.88 3.21 -10.87
CA ALA A 361 4.81 2.53 -10.16
C ALA A 361 3.43 3.12 -10.45
N ASP A 362 2.41 2.28 -10.43
CA ASP A 362 1.00 2.67 -10.47
C ASP A 362 0.47 3.05 -9.08
N GLY A 363 1.23 2.72 -8.06
CA GLY A 363 0.89 3.06 -6.69
C GLY A 363 1.91 2.54 -5.70
N TRP A 364 1.65 2.86 -4.45
CA TRP A 364 2.47 2.43 -3.34
C TRP A 364 1.71 2.51 -2.01
N THR A 365 2.19 1.75 -1.02
CA THR A 365 1.74 1.81 0.37
C THR A 365 2.94 2.01 1.29
N LEU A 366 2.98 3.18 1.96
CA LEU A 366 4.03 3.51 2.93
C LEU A 366 3.93 2.58 4.14
N TRP A 367 5.02 2.09 4.63
CA TRP A 367 5.12 1.36 5.87
C TRP A 367 5.38 2.34 7.02
N TYR A 368 4.46 2.58 7.98
CA TYR A 368 3.06 2.18 8.00
C TYR A 368 2.18 3.22 8.74
N TRP A 369 0.87 3.09 8.73
CA TRP A 369 -0.05 3.99 9.38
C TRP A 369 -0.06 3.77 10.89
N CYS A 370 0.74 4.55 11.62
CA CYS A 370 0.77 4.62 13.08
C CYS A 370 1.11 6.03 13.54
N ARG A 371 0.92 6.28 14.82
CA ARG A 371 1.29 7.55 15.48
C ARG A 371 2.43 7.30 16.44
N GLY A 372 3.52 8.06 16.32
CA GLY A 372 4.68 7.88 17.19
C GLY A 372 5.76 8.91 17.00
N ASN A 373 6.78 8.86 17.87
CA ASN A 373 7.94 9.75 17.82
C ASN A 373 9.17 9.12 17.14
N GLY A 374 9.03 7.99 16.49
CA GLY A 374 10.11 7.25 15.85
C GLY A 374 9.60 5.99 15.17
N GLY A 375 10.54 5.14 14.79
CA GLY A 375 10.23 3.98 13.99
C GLY A 375 9.59 4.36 12.65
N TYR A 376 8.85 3.45 12.07
CA TYR A 376 8.16 3.63 10.80
C TYR A 376 6.84 4.41 10.89
N CYS A 377 6.50 5.04 12.04
CA CYS A 377 5.23 5.74 12.16
C CYS A 377 5.14 6.93 11.20
N ALA A 378 4.21 6.84 10.25
CA ALA A 378 3.98 7.89 9.25
C ALA A 378 3.43 9.20 9.86
N LEU A 379 2.86 9.13 11.07
CA LEU A 379 2.30 10.27 11.76
C LEU A 379 3.04 10.55 13.08
N ASP A 380 3.14 11.83 13.41
CA ASP A 380 3.54 12.26 14.74
C ASP A 380 2.43 11.96 15.79
N PRO A 381 2.69 12.12 17.11
CA PRO A 381 1.66 11.90 18.12
C PRO A 381 0.43 12.79 18.00
N ALA A 382 0.53 13.94 17.32
CA ALA A 382 -0.58 14.83 17.04
C ALA A 382 -1.39 14.43 15.80
N GLY A 383 -0.97 13.38 15.07
CA GLY A 383 -1.63 12.89 13.88
C GLY A 383 -1.31 13.66 12.60
N ARG A 384 -0.27 14.48 12.59
CA ARG A 384 0.27 15.15 11.40
C ARG A 384 1.33 14.26 10.76
N PRO A 385 1.68 14.47 9.48
CA PRO A 385 2.82 13.79 8.89
C PRO A 385 4.04 13.86 9.82
N ALA A 386 4.69 12.73 10.06
CA ALA A 386 5.89 12.69 10.85
C ALA A 386 6.98 13.53 10.17
N PRO A 387 7.88 14.21 10.91
CA PRO A 387 8.95 15.00 10.31
C PRO A 387 9.76 14.14 9.33
N GLY A 388 9.89 14.61 8.08
CA GLY A 388 10.54 13.89 6.98
C GLY A 388 9.58 13.05 6.10
N GLU A 389 8.36 12.78 6.55
CA GLU A 389 7.34 12.07 5.76
C GLU A 389 6.49 12.98 4.87
N GLU A 390 6.60 14.29 4.98
CA GLU A 390 5.79 15.27 4.26
C GLU A 390 5.75 15.03 2.73
N PRO A 391 6.83 14.57 2.05
CA PRO A 391 6.78 14.26 0.63
C PRO A 391 5.76 13.18 0.26
N ALA A 392 5.50 12.20 1.15
CA ALA A 392 4.49 11.17 0.93
C ALA A 392 3.06 11.74 1.00
N PHE A 393 2.85 12.84 1.71
CA PHE A 393 1.57 13.55 1.85
C PHE A 393 1.39 14.67 0.82
N GLY A 394 2.20 14.70 -0.22
CA GLY A 394 2.09 15.67 -1.32
C GLY A 394 0.93 15.38 -2.27
N PRO A 395 0.54 16.38 -3.11
CA PRO A 395 -0.48 16.19 -4.14
C PRO A 395 -0.04 15.20 -5.20
N TYR A 396 -1.02 14.51 -5.80
CA TYR A 396 -0.74 13.55 -6.87
C TYR A 396 -1.93 13.37 -7.82
N PRO A 397 -1.70 12.91 -9.06
CA PRO A 397 -2.77 12.58 -9.98
C PRO A 397 -3.39 11.23 -9.63
N VAL A 398 -4.64 11.25 -9.14
CA VAL A 398 -5.41 10.03 -8.82
C VAL A 398 -5.82 9.29 -10.09
N ALA A 399 -6.25 10.04 -11.12
CA ALA A 399 -6.63 9.50 -12.41
C ALA A 399 -6.25 10.49 -13.52
N THR A 400 -5.48 10.04 -14.49
CA THR A 400 -4.93 10.87 -15.56
C THR A 400 -5.53 10.51 -16.91
N ALA A 401 -6.16 11.48 -17.58
CA ALA A 401 -6.55 11.40 -18.99
C ALA A 401 -5.32 11.70 -19.87
N GLY A 402 -4.39 10.75 -19.92
CA GLY A 402 -3.11 10.93 -20.60
C GLY A 402 -2.02 10.00 -20.12
N THR A 403 -0.77 10.31 -20.47
CA THR A 403 0.42 9.51 -20.17
C THR A 403 1.53 10.32 -19.50
N GLY A 404 2.43 9.63 -18.81
CA GLY A 404 3.66 10.23 -18.28
C GLY A 404 3.41 11.23 -17.14
N ALA A 405 2.36 11.01 -16.34
CA ALA A 405 2.07 11.89 -15.21
C ALA A 405 3.19 11.85 -14.18
N ARG A 406 3.68 13.04 -13.78
CA ARG A 406 4.76 13.25 -12.82
C ARG A 406 4.43 14.43 -11.94
N THR A 407 4.75 14.31 -10.65
CA THR A 407 4.70 15.42 -9.70
C THR A 407 6.12 15.79 -9.29
N THR A 408 6.44 17.08 -9.33
CA THR A 408 7.68 17.63 -8.79
C THR A 408 7.36 18.70 -7.76
N SER A 409 8.17 18.80 -6.72
CA SER A 409 7.96 19.74 -5.62
C SER A 409 9.21 20.60 -5.41
N ASP A 410 8.99 21.92 -5.30
CA ASP A 410 9.99 22.90 -4.91
C ASP A 410 9.41 23.69 -3.72
N GLY A 411 9.83 23.32 -2.53
CA GLY A 411 9.20 23.78 -1.30
C GLY A 411 7.71 23.43 -1.28
N ALA A 412 6.88 24.45 -1.05
CA ALA A 412 5.43 24.32 -1.02
C ALA A 412 4.74 24.43 -2.40
N ARG A 413 5.54 24.65 -3.45
CA ARG A 413 5.06 24.68 -4.83
C ARG A 413 5.17 23.30 -5.46
N HIS A 414 4.05 22.78 -5.99
CA HIS A 414 4.02 21.52 -6.69
C HIS A 414 3.64 21.70 -8.16
N THR A 415 4.25 20.92 -9.01
CA THR A 415 3.95 20.94 -10.45
C THR A 415 3.63 19.54 -10.93
N VAL A 416 2.43 19.35 -11.48
CA VAL A 416 2.00 18.09 -12.10
C VAL A 416 2.05 18.24 -13.61
N ARG A 417 2.72 17.34 -14.31
CA ARG A 417 2.84 17.33 -15.77
C ARG A 417 2.39 15.99 -16.33
N TRP A 418 1.76 16.03 -17.50
CA TRP A 418 1.40 14.83 -18.28
C TRP A 418 1.18 15.21 -19.75
N ASN A 419 1.07 14.20 -20.62
CA ASN A 419 0.66 14.39 -22.00
C ASN A 419 -0.80 13.95 -22.13
N ALA A 420 -1.70 14.83 -22.58
CA ALA A 420 -3.13 14.54 -22.74
C ALA A 420 -3.37 13.43 -23.77
N ASP A 421 -4.41 12.62 -23.56
CA ASP A 421 -4.82 11.57 -24.49
C ASP A 421 -5.74 12.05 -25.63
N GLY A 422 -6.15 13.30 -25.60
CA GLY A 422 -7.05 13.89 -26.58
C GLY A 422 -8.52 13.50 -26.45
N THR A 423 -8.89 12.77 -25.42
CA THR A 423 -10.28 12.30 -25.21
C THR A 423 -11.20 13.35 -24.60
N GLY A 424 -10.65 14.46 -24.11
CA GLY A 424 -11.41 15.48 -23.35
C GLY A 424 -11.93 15.02 -21.98
N ARG A 425 -11.48 13.87 -21.48
CA ARG A 425 -11.77 13.39 -20.14
C ARG A 425 -11.02 14.21 -19.09
N SER A 426 -11.51 14.20 -17.85
CA SER A 426 -10.85 14.94 -16.76
C SER A 426 -9.70 14.14 -16.16
N THR A 427 -8.58 14.82 -15.93
CA THR A 427 -7.55 14.39 -14.97
C THR A 427 -7.96 14.84 -13.58
N GLU A 428 -7.83 13.99 -12.59
CA GLU A 428 -8.19 14.24 -11.19
C GLU A 428 -6.93 14.24 -10.32
N LEU A 429 -6.77 15.31 -9.52
CA LEU A 429 -5.67 15.46 -8.56
C LEU A 429 -6.21 15.42 -7.14
N ALA A 430 -5.54 14.70 -6.25
CA ALA A 430 -5.71 14.84 -4.81
C ALA A 430 -4.93 16.07 -4.32
N LEU A 431 -5.53 16.84 -3.42
CA LEU A 431 -4.96 18.04 -2.82
C LEU A 431 -4.96 17.87 -1.29
N PRO A 432 -3.95 17.17 -0.71
CA PRO A 432 -3.91 16.88 0.71
C PRO A 432 -3.89 18.17 1.55
N ALA A 433 -4.65 18.19 2.65
CA ALA A 433 -4.68 19.32 3.56
C ALA A 433 -3.31 19.57 4.23
N ALA A 434 -2.53 18.51 4.44
CA ALA A 434 -1.16 18.62 4.95
C ALA A 434 -0.25 19.45 4.04
N ALA A 435 -0.41 19.34 2.71
CA ALA A 435 0.34 20.15 1.74
C ALA A 435 -0.23 21.57 1.57
N PHE A 436 -1.54 21.75 1.78
CA PHE A 436 -2.26 23.01 1.54
C PHE A 436 -3.18 23.41 2.71
N PRO A 437 -2.62 23.70 3.89
CA PRO A 437 -3.41 23.97 5.10
C PRO A 437 -4.27 25.23 5.01
N THR A 438 -3.89 26.20 4.17
CA THR A 438 -4.62 27.47 3.95
C THR A 438 -5.40 27.47 2.63
N GLY A 439 -5.48 26.33 1.95
CA GLY A 439 -6.06 26.22 0.61
C GLY A 439 -5.01 26.27 -0.49
N VAL A 440 -5.45 26.03 -1.73
CA VAL A 440 -4.58 25.91 -2.90
C VAL A 440 -5.03 26.84 -4.02
N ARG A 441 -4.06 27.46 -4.70
CA ARG A 441 -4.22 28.09 -6.01
C ARG A 441 -3.80 27.09 -7.08
N VAL A 442 -4.67 26.88 -8.07
CA VAL A 442 -4.42 25.95 -9.17
C VAL A 442 -4.33 26.73 -10.46
N THR A 443 -3.22 26.58 -11.18
CA THR A 443 -3.01 27.18 -12.51
C THR A 443 -2.71 26.08 -13.50
N ALA A 444 -3.41 26.05 -14.65
CA ALA A 444 -3.23 25.01 -15.67
C ALA A 444 -2.83 25.60 -17.01
N GLN A 445 -2.00 24.89 -17.75
CA GLN A 445 -1.62 25.13 -19.13
C GLN A 445 -1.83 23.85 -19.93
N PRO A 446 -2.19 23.93 -21.23
CA PRO A 446 -2.30 25.15 -22.04
C PRO A 446 -3.53 25.99 -21.68
N PRO A 447 -3.61 27.23 -22.18
CA PRO A 447 -4.80 28.07 -22.06
C PRO A 447 -6.05 27.35 -22.60
N GLY A 448 -7.21 27.56 -21.97
CA GLY A 448 -8.46 26.87 -22.29
C GLY A 448 -8.69 25.57 -21.50
N ALA A 449 -7.78 25.19 -20.61
CA ALA A 449 -8.04 24.15 -19.63
C ALA A 449 -9.17 24.59 -18.69
N LEU A 450 -10.18 23.72 -18.51
CA LEU A 450 -11.24 23.91 -17.54
C LEU A 450 -10.76 23.31 -16.21
N VAL A 451 -10.75 24.13 -15.16
CA VAL A 451 -10.26 23.76 -13.83
C VAL A 451 -11.37 23.94 -12.80
N GLU A 452 -11.75 22.85 -12.16
CA GLU A 452 -12.65 22.83 -11.02
C GLU A 452 -11.85 22.44 -9.77
N VAL A 453 -11.99 23.20 -8.68
CA VAL A 453 -11.23 22.96 -7.44
C VAL A 453 -12.17 22.91 -6.25
N GLU A 454 -12.19 21.75 -5.59
CA GLU A 454 -12.69 21.62 -4.22
C GLU A 454 -11.50 21.85 -3.28
N GLN A 455 -11.58 22.88 -2.45
CA GLN A 455 -10.50 23.26 -1.55
C GLN A 455 -10.34 22.25 -0.42
N PRO A 456 -9.11 21.96 0.05
CA PRO A 456 -8.92 21.26 1.30
C PRO A 456 -9.53 22.05 2.46
N SER A 457 -10.03 21.33 3.48
CA SER A 457 -10.69 21.95 4.64
C SER A 457 -10.48 21.11 5.91
N GLY A 458 -9.89 21.71 6.94
CA GLY A 458 -9.45 20.98 8.14
C GLY A 458 -8.45 19.91 7.78
N GLU A 459 -8.70 18.67 8.18
CA GLU A 459 -7.85 17.50 7.82
C GLU A 459 -8.24 16.87 6.47
N ARG A 460 -9.32 17.38 5.83
CA ARG A 460 -9.87 16.79 4.62
C ARG A 460 -9.15 17.33 3.38
N ALA A 461 -8.67 16.44 2.54
CA ALA A 461 -8.13 16.76 1.24
C ALA A 461 -9.19 17.38 0.32
N GLY A 462 -8.77 18.32 -0.50
CA GLY A 462 -9.50 18.81 -1.64
C GLY A 462 -9.21 17.99 -2.90
N HIS A 463 -9.86 18.39 -4.01
CA HIS A 463 -9.67 17.79 -5.31
C HIS A 463 -9.59 18.84 -6.41
N ALA A 464 -8.76 18.62 -7.43
CA ALA A 464 -8.82 19.41 -8.66
C ALA A 464 -9.17 18.49 -9.84
N ARG A 465 -10.08 18.98 -10.68
CA ARG A 465 -10.40 18.35 -11.97
C ARG A 465 -9.96 19.26 -13.09
N ILE A 466 -9.11 18.74 -13.96
CA ILE A 466 -8.57 19.45 -15.11
C ILE A 466 -9.07 18.77 -16.38
N ARG A 467 -9.78 19.52 -17.21
CA ARG A 467 -10.34 19.03 -18.46
C ARG A 467 -9.84 19.88 -19.62
N LEU A 468 -9.43 19.20 -20.69
CA LEU A 468 -8.96 19.83 -21.94
C LEU A 468 -9.84 19.36 -23.10
N PRO A 469 -11.00 20.01 -23.35
CA PRO A 469 -11.98 19.53 -24.34
C PRO A 469 -11.46 19.45 -25.78
N HIS A 470 -10.44 20.26 -26.11
CA HIS A 470 -9.93 20.42 -27.46
C HIS A 470 -8.45 20.04 -27.59
N ALA A 471 -7.85 19.44 -26.58
CA ALA A 471 -6.46 18.99 -26.66
C ALA A 471 -6.32 17.84 -27.66
N ARG A 472 -5.23 17.87 -28.43
CA ARG A 472 -4.83 16.73 -29.25
C ARG A 472 -4.09 15.69 -28.42
N PRO A 473 -4.09 14.39 -28.83
CA PRO A 473 -3.22 13.41 -28.21
C PRO A 473 -1.76 13.90 -28.17
N GLY A 474 -1.10 13.72 -27.02
CA GLY A 474 0.28 14.18 -26.83
C GLY A 474 0.44 15.66 -26.43
N THR A 475 -0.65 16.44 -26.31
CA THR A 475 -0.56 17.84 -25.84
C THR A 475 0.02 17.88 -24.44
N PRO A 476 1.17 18.57 -24.21
CA PRO A 476 1.75 18.75 -22.88
C PRO A 476 0.83 19.56 -21.97
N VAL A 477 0.61 19.06 -20.77
CA VAL A 477 -0.18 19.74 -19.73
C VAL A 477 0.69 19.99 -18.52
N THR A 478 0.59 21.19 -17.97
CA THR A 478 1.26 21.55 -16.73
C THR A 478 0.25 22.17 -15.78
N VAL A 479 0.17 21.64 -14.57
CA VAL A 479 -0.63 22.20 -13.49
C VAL A 479 0.29 22.61 -12.35
N VAL A 480 0.20 23.85 -11.94
CA VAL A 480 0.94 24.40 -10.80
C VAL A 480 -0.02 24.55 -9.64
N LEU A 481 0.39 24.04 -8.49
CA LEU A 481 -0.33 24.05 -7.23
C LEU A 481 0.50 24.81 -6.21
N GLU A 482 -0.06 25.88 -5.64
CA GLU A 482 0.60 26.75 -4.67
C GLU A 482 -0.33 27.01 -3.48
N PRO A 483 0.16 27.06 -2.23
CA PRO A 483 -0.66 27.50 -1.10
C PRO A 483 -1.25 28.89 -1.35
N ARG A 484 -2.43 29.13 -0.76
CA ARG A 484 -3.08 30.46 -0.76
C ARG A 484 -2.53 31.35 0.33
#